data_b46e2546431073a6e7b2a2c53944e52b
#
_entry.id   b46e2546431073a6e7b2a2c53944e52b
#
_cell.length_a   1.000
_cell.length_b   1.000
_cell.length_c   1.000
_cell.angle_alpha   90.00
_cell.angle_beta   90.00
_cell.angle_gamma   90.00
#
_symmetry.space_group_name_H-M   'P 1'
#
loop_
_entity.id
_entity.type
_entity.pdbx_description
1 polymer ?
#
loop_
_entity_poly.entity_id
_entity_poly.type
_entity_poly.pdbx_seq_one_letter_code
_entity_poly.pdbx_strand_id
1 'polypeptide(L)'
;MQYIQGVGTTLLVTAIALALGINSGAYVSEIIRGGLMAVDPGQMEAGRSLGLNYMTTMVVIVIPQAIRAVLPALGNEFIVLLKDTSLITVIGGKELLYAAQGIMNRTYEAMFPLLGVAVVYLVLVMLFTWLLSKFERRMAQGDR
;
A
#
# COMPACT_ATOMS: atom_id res chain seq x y z
N MET A 1 13.74 -15.67 -32.46
CA MET A 1 14.32 -15.63 -31.14
C MET A 1 13.71 -14.51 -30.24
N GLN A 2 13.55 -13.29 -30.74
CA GLN A 2 12.95 -12.17 -30.00
C GLN A 2 11.51 -12.43 -29.51
N TYR A 3 10.66 -13.07 -30.32
CA TYR A 3 9.28 -13.38 -29.91
C TYR A 3 9.19 -14.36 -28.74
N ILE A 4 10.08 -15.36 -28.69
CA ILE A 4 10.11 -16.35 -27.60
C ILE A 4 10.55 -15.68 -26.29
N GLN A 5 11.54 -14.77 -26.35
CA GLN A 5 11.97 -13.97 -25.21
C GLN A 5 10.85 -13.03 -24.75
N GLY A 6 10.13 -12.39 -25.70
CA GLY A 6 8.98 -11.54 -25.38
C GLY A 6 7.86 -12.29 -24.65
N VAL A 7 7.52 -13.50 -25.11
CA VAL A 7 6.53 -14.35 -24.44
C VAL A 7 6.99 -14.72 -23.02
N GLY A 8 8.25 -15.13 -22.85
CA GLY A 8 8.81 -15.43 -21.53
C GLY A 8 8.73 -14.24 -20.57
N THR A 9 9.12 -13.05 -21.04
CA THR A 9 9.02 -11.82 -20.22
C THR A 9 7.57 -11.51 -19.86
N THR A 10 6.63 -11.63 -20.79
CA THR A 10 5.20 -11.39 -20.53
C THR A 10 4.67 -12.33 -19.45
N LEU A 11 4.99 -13.63 -19.55
CA LEU A 11 4.57 -14.61 -18.54
C LEU A 11 5.17 -14.32 -17.15
N LEU A 12 6.45 -13.94 -17.09
CA LEU A 12 7.11 -13.57 -15.84
C LEU A 12 6.48 -12.31 -15.21
N VAL A 13 6.26 -11.26 -16.01
CA VAL A 13 5.59 -10.03 -15.54
C VAL A 13 4.21 -10.35 -14.98
N THR A 14 3.44 -11.16 -15.72
CA THR A 14 2.10 -11.56 -15.29
C THR A 14 2.14 -12.36 -13.98
N ALA A 15 3.06 -13.31 -13.87
CA ALA A 15 3.21 -14.12 -12.65
C ALA A 15 3.60 -13.25 -11.43
N ILE A 16 4.54 -12.32 -11.59
CA ILE A 16 4.94 -11.39 -10.53
C ILE A 16 3.80 -10.47 -10.15
N ALA A 17 3.09 -9.89 -11.12
CA ALA A 17 1.95 -9.02 -10.86
C ALA A 17 0.83 -9.75 -10.11
N LEU A 18 0.53 -11.00 -10.48
CA LEU A 18 -0.43 -11.85 -9.78
C LEU A 18 0.04 -12.16 -8.36
N ALA A 19 1.31 -12.54 -8.17
CA ALA A 19 1.86 -12.83 -6.84
C ALA A 19 1.79 -11.61 -5.92
N LEU A 20 2.20 -10.43 -6.39
CA LEU A 20 2.11 -9.18 -5.64
C LEU A 20 0.65 -8.81 -5.34
N GLY A 21 -0.25 -8.97 -6.31
CA GLY A 21 -1.68 -8.67 -6.14
C GLY A 21 -2.34 -9.58 -5.10
N ILE A 22 -2.07 -10.88 -5.13
CA ILE A 22 -2.58 -11.85 -4.14
C ILE A 22 -2.02 -11.54 -2.76
N ASN A 23 -0.72 -11.28 -2.66
CA ASN A 23 -0.05 -10.94 -1.41
C ASN A 23 -0.64 -9.67 -0.79
N SER A 24 -0.73 -8.58 -1.56
CA SER A 24 -1.31 -7.33 -1.10
C SER A 24 -2.80 -7.49 -0.77
N GLY A 25 -3.55 -8.27 -1.54
CA GLY A 25 -4.95 -8.59 -1.24
C GLY A 25 -5.12 -9.29 0.10
N ALA A 26 -4.22 -10.22 0.45
CA ALA A 26 -4.21 -10.88 1.75
C ALA A 26 -3.95 -9.87 2.89
N TYR A 27 -2.94 -8.99 2.75
CA TYR A 27 -2.66 -7.96 3.75
C TYR A 27 -3.82 -6.97 3.90
N VAL A 28 -4.39 -6.49 2.80
CA VAL A 28 -5.55 -5.58 2.82
C VAL A 28 -6.75 -6.23 3.51
N SER A 29 -7.01 -7.52 3.27
CA SER A 29 -8.10 -8.23 3.94
C SER A 29 -7.90 -8.30 5.46
N GLU A 30 -6.67 -8.57 5.92
CA GLU A 30 -6.33 -8.58 7.33
C GLU A 30 -6.40 -7.18 7.96
N ILE A 31 -5.98 -6.14 7.25
CA ILE A 31 -6.11 -4.75 7.70
C ILE A 31 -7.59 -4.39 7.91
N ILE A 32 -8.47 -4.74 6.95
CA ILE A 32 -9.92 -4.49 7.05
C ILE A 32 -10.51 -5.28 8.22
N ARG A 33 -10.16 -6.55 8.34
CA ARG A 33 -10.62 -7.39 9.46
C ARG A 33 -10.18 -6.81 10.80
N GLY A 34 -8.90 -6.44 10.92
CA GLY A 34 -8.36 -5.81 12.13
C GLY A 34 -9.04 -4.50 12.49
N GLY A 35 -9.33 -3.66 11.50
CA GLY A 35 -10.05 -2.40 11.71
C GLY A 35 -11.50 -2.58 12.18
N LEU A 36 -12.19 -3.60 11.66
CA LEU A 36 -13.53 -3.94 12.15
C LEU A 36 -13.50 -4.48 13.60
N MET A 37 -12.51 -5.29 13.92
CA MET A 37 -12.33 -5.85 15.26
C MET A 37 -11.82 -4.81 16.28
N ALA A 38 -11.22 -3.71 15.83
CA ALA A 38 -10.77 -2.63 16.70
C ALA A 38 -11.92 -1.77 17.23
N VAL A 39 -13.09 -1.82 16.60
CA VAL A 39 -14.27 -1.11 17.12
C VAL A 39 -14.82 -1.85 18.33
N ASP A 40 -15.05 -1.10 19.41
CA ASP A 40 -15.59 -1.66 20.66
C ASP A 40 -16.96 -2.33 20.40
N PRO A 41 -17.13 -3.61 20.79
CA PRO A 41 -18.41 -4.31 20.67
C PRO A 41 -19.57 -3.57 21.33
N GLY A 42 -19.31 -2.81 22.38
CA GLY A 42 -20.28 -1.95 23.05
C GLY A 42 -20.93 -0.91 22.15
N GLN A 43 -20.26 -0.50 21.05
CA GLN A 43 -20.86 0.39 20.04
C GLN A 43 -22.06 -0.26 19.32
N MET A 44 -21.95 -1.55 19.03
CA MET A 44 -23.04 -2.32 18.45
C MET A 44 -24.20 -2.49 19.46
N GLU A 45 -23.88 -2.78 20.70
CA GLU A 45 -24.87 -2.94 21.78
C GLU A 45 -25.59 -1.61 22.07
N ALA A 46 -24.86 -0.51 22.17
CA ALA A 46 -25.43 0.82 22.37
C ALA A 46 -26.38 1.22 21.24
N GLY A 47 -25.98 1.02 19.98
CA GLY A 47 -26.84 1.30 18.82
C GLY A 47 -28.15 0.51 18.87
N ARG A 48 -28.07 -0.78 19.20
CA ARG A 48 -29.24 -1.65 19.35
C ARG A 48 -30.14 -1.25 20.52
N SER A 49 -29.56 -0.82 21.62
CA SER A 49 -30.29 -0.31 22.80
C SER A 49 -31.08 0.97 22.49
N LEU A 50 -30.61 1.76 21.52
CA LEU A 50 -31.31 2.92 20.98
C LEU A 50 -32.37 2.55 19.94
N GLY A 51 -32.64 1.25 19.70
CA GLY A 51 -33.64 0.78 18.76
C GLY A 51 -33.17 0.70 17.30
N LEU A 52 -31.89 0.92 17.03
CA LEU A 52 -31.35 0.74 15.68
C LEU A 52 -31.25 -0.75 15.33
N ASN A 53 -31.59 -1.11 14.10
CA ASN A 53 -31.35 -2.45 13.62
C ASN A 53 -29.86 -2.69 13.34
N TYR A 54 -29.45 -3.96 13.20
CA TYR A 54 -28.05 -4.36 12.99
C TYR A 54 -27.38 -3.62 11.82
N MET A 55 -28.05 -3.56 10.68
CA MET A 55 -27.51 -2.93 9.47
C MET A 55 -27.29 -1.41 9.65
N THR A 56 -28.27 -0.74 10.25
CA THR A 56 -28.16 0.70 10.52
C THR A 56 -27.02 0.98 11.51
N THR A 57 -26.93 0.22 12.60
CA THR A 57 -25.84 0.34 13.57
C THR A 57 -24.46 0.10 12.90
N MET A 58 -24.38 -0.95 12.07
CA MET A 58 -23.15 -1.26 11.34
C MET A 58 -22.73 -0.10 10.43
N VAL A 59 -23.64 0.42 9.59
CA VAL A 59 -23.32 1.42 8.58
C VAL A 59 -23.07 2.82 9.20
N VAL A 60 -23.85 3.19 10.22
CA VAL A 60 -23.81 4.55 10.77
C VAL A 60 -22.81 4.68 11.92
N ILE A 61 -22.55 3.62 12.67
CA ILE A 61 -21.69 3.67 13.86
C ILE A 61 -20.40 2.90 13.67
N VAL A 62 -20.45 1.61 13.32
CA VAL A 62 -19.29 0.71 13.32
C VAL A 62 -18.37 0.99 12.11
N ILE A 63 -18.91 1.00 10.90
CA ILE A 63 -18.11 1.18 9.68
C ILE A 63 -17.32 2.50 9.66
N PRO A 64 -17.87 3.66 10.02
CA PRO A 64 -17.10 4.91 10.06
C PRO A 64 -15.92 4.85 11.03
N GLN A 65 -16.07 4.19 12.17
CA GLN A 65 -15.00 4.00 13.14
C GLN A 65 -13.95 3.01 12.61
N ALA A 66 -14.39 1.89 12.03
CA ALA A 66 -13.49 0.91 11.41
C ALA A 66 -12.66 1.52 10.27
N ILE A 67 -13.25 2.34 9.39
CA ILE A 67 -12.53 3.03 8.31
C ILE A 67 -11.40 3.90 8.88
N ARG A 68 -11.64 4.63 9.96
CA ARG A 68 -10.59 5.44 10.60
C ARG A 68 -9.44 4.59 11.13
N ALA A 69 -9.72 3.41 11.66
CA ALA A 69 -8.70 2.47 12.13
C ALA A 69 -7.92 1.82 10.97
N VAL A 70 -8.59 1.58 9.83
CA VAL A 70 -8.02 0.92 8.65
C VAL A 70 -7.12 1.86 7.83
N LEU A 71 -7.48 3.13 7.70
CA LEU A 71 -6.82 4.07 6.79
C LEU A 71 -5.31 4.23 7.01
N PRO A 72 -4.78 4.34 8.25
CA PRO A 72 -3.34 4.42 8.48
C PRO A 72 -2.60 3.17 7.99
N ALA A 73 -3.16 1.99 8.26
CA ALA A 73 -2.58 0.72 7.86
C ALA A 73 -2.59 0.53 6.33
N LEU A 74 -3.68 0.91 5.64
CA LEU A 74 -3.75 0.91 4.18
C LEU A 74 -2.73 1.88 3.56
N GLY A 75 -2.54 3.04 4.18
CA GLY A 75 -1.55 3.99 3.71
C GLY A 75 -0.12 3.45 3.85
N ASN A 76 0.18 2.75 4.93
CA ASN A 76 1.46 2.07 5.09
C ASN A 76 1.64 0.94 4.06
N GLU A 77 0.62 0.14 3.79
CA GLU A 77 0.64 -0.91 2.75
C GLU A 77 0.94 -0.30 1.37
N PHE A 78 0.32 0.85 1.05
CA PHE A 78 0.62 1.57 -0.18
C PHE A 78 2.10 1.98 -0.30
N ILE A 79 2.71 2.45 0.80
CA ILE A 79 4.14 2.78 0.84
C ILE A 79 5.02 1.54 0.62
N VAL A 80 4.63 0.39 1.18
CA VAL A 80 5.32 -0.89 0.95
C VAL A 80 5.25 -1.27 -0.53
N LEU A 81 4.07 -1.21 -1.14
CA LEU A 81 3.87 -1.51 -2.57
C LEU A 81 4.70 -0.61 -3.48
N LEU A 82 4.88 0.66 -3.15
CA LEU A 82 5.76 1.56 -3.91
C LEU A 82 7.21 1.06 -3.97
N LYS A 83 7.70 0.45 -2.89
CA LYS A 83 9.05 -0.13 -2.86
C LYS A 83 9.10 -1.47 -3.58
N ASP A 84 8.06 -2.27 -3.44
CA ASP A 84 7.98 -3.61 -4.04
C ASP A 84 7.86 -3.56 -5.57
N THR A 85 7.37 -2.44 -6.14
CA THR A 85 7.41 -2.21 -7.59
C THR A 85 8.82 -2.25 -8.18
N SER A 86 9.88 -2.02 -7.38
CA SER A 86 11.27 -2.18 -7.83
C SER A 86 11.59 -3.60 -8.29
N LEU A 87 10.87 -4.62 -7.82
CA LEU A 87 11.03 -6.01 -8.27
C LEU A 87 10.76 -6.18 -9.77
N ILE A 88 9.97 -5.28 -10.37
CA ILE A 88 9.69 -5.27 -11.81
C ILE A 88 10.98 -5.01 -12.62
N THR A 89 11.99 -4.37 -12.03
CA THR A 89 13.30 -4.16 -12.69
C THR A 89 13.97 -5.48 -13.06
N VAL A 90 13.82 -6.52 -12.24
CA VAL A 90 14.41 -7.85 -12.47
C VAL A 90 13.96 -8.44 -13.82
N ILE A 91 12.79 -8.05 -14.29
CA ILE A 91 12.20 -8.50 -15.56
C ILE A 91 12.24 -7.43 -16.65
N GLY A 92 13.04 -6.36 -16.47
CA GLY A 92 13.25 -5.30 -17.46
C GLY A 92 12.18 -4.22 -17.46
N GLY A 93 11.37 -4.09 -16.41
CA GLY A 93 10.45 -2.97 -16.22
C GLY A 93 11.22 -1.65 -16.09
N LYS A 94 10.78 -0.62 -16.81
CA LYS A 94 11.42 0.70 -16.80
C LYS A 94 10.90 1.51 -15.61
N GLU A 95 11.49 1.31 -14.46
CA GLU A 95 11.20 2.09 -13.26
C GLU A 95 12.50 2.78 -12.73
N LEU A 96 12.46 3.34 -11.52
CA LEU A 96 13.55 4.14 -10.98
C LEU A 96 14.88 3.36 -10.88
N LEU A 97 14.86 2.11 -10.41
CA LEU A 97 16.04 1.27 -10.29
C LEU A 97 16.59 0.88 -11.68
N TYR A 98 15.72 0.63 -12.66
CA TYR A 98 16.11 0.40 -14.05
C TYR A 98 16.88 1.60 -14.64
N ALA A 99 16.40 2.82 -14.36
CA ALA A 99 17.11 4.03 -14.79
C ALA A 99 18.52 4.11 -14.20
N ALA A 100 18.68 3.79 -12.92
CA ALA A 100 20.00 3.73 -12.27
C ALA A 100 20.90 2.66 -12.88
N GLN A 101 20.38 1.47 -13.18
CA GLN A 101 21.12 0.40 -13.86
C GLN A 101 21.61 0.86 -15.24
N GLY A 102 20.81 1.63 -15.97
CA GLY A 102 21.21 2.23 -17.25
C GLY A 102 22.39 3.21 -17.10
N ILE A 103 22.46 3.96 -16.02
CA ILE A 103 23.60 4.83 -15.70
C ILE A 103 24.81 3.99 -15.31
N MET A 104 24.64 3.01 -14.42
CA MET A 104 25.71 2.11 -13.98
C MET A 104 26.40 1.41 -15.17
N ASN A 105 25.60 0.94 -16.14
CA ASN A 105 26.13 0.27 -17.34
C ASN A 105 26.93 1.21 -18.27
N ARG A 106 26.73 2.53 -18.18
CA ARG A 106 27.47 3.54 -18.96
C ARG A 106 28.71 4.06 -18.24
N THR A 107 28.65 4.20 -16.93
CA THR A 107 29.70 4.81 -16.11
C THR A 107 30.60 3.79 -15.45
N TYR A 108 30.19 2.52 -15.40
CA TYR A 108 30.82 1.44 -14.62
C TYR A 108 30.94 1.75 -13.13
N GLU A 109 30.16 2.71 -12.63
CA GLU A 109 30.06 3.07 -11.22
C GLU A 109 28.66 2.75 -10.68
N ALA A 110 28.61 1.98 -9.58
CA ALA A 110 27.36 1.58 -8.97
C ALA A 110 26.93 2.52 -7.82
N MET A 111 27.90 3.10 -7.10
CA MET A 111 27.62 3.79 -5.84
C MET A 111 26.73 5.02 -6.02
N PHE A 112 27.08 5.93 -6.92
CA PHE A 112 26.31 7.18 -7.11
C PHE A 112 24.90 6.96 -7.65
N PRO A 113 24.67 6.14 -8.69
CA PRO A 113 23.31 5.85 -9.15
C PRO A 113 22.43 5.19 -8.10
N LEU A 114 22.96 4.24 -7.31
CA LEU A 114 22.19 3.58 -6.25
C LEU A 114 21.89 4.52 -5.08
N LEU A 115 22.83 5.37 -4.69
CA LEU A 115 22.57 6.43 -3.71
C LEU A 115 21.47 7.39 -4.21
N GLY A 116 21.50 7.76 -5.49
CA GLY A 116 20.45 8.57 -6.11
C GLY A 116 19.08 7.93 -5.99
N VAL A 117 18.96 6.64 -6.31
CA VAL A 117 17.70 5.86 -6.13
C VAL A 117 17.27 5.85 -4.67
N ALA A 118 18.21 5.59 -3.75
CA ALA A 118 17.90 5.55 -2.32
C ALA A 118 17.36 6.90 -1.81
N VAL A 119 17.96 8.01 -2.24
CA VAL A 119 17.48 9.36 -1.90
C VAL A 119 16.09 9.63 -2.47
N VAL A 120 15.84 9.27 -3.72
CA VAL A 120 14.51 9.46 -4.34
C VAL A 120 13.43 8.64 -3.60
N TYR A 121 13.70 7.35 -3.30
CA TYR A 121 12.77 6.54 -2.51
C TYR A 121 12.57 7.11 -1.10
N LEU A 122 13.63 7.59 -0.45
CA LEU A 122 13.52 8.23 0.85
C LEU A 122 12.60 9.45 0.80
N VAL A 123 12.78 10.33 -0.19
CA VAL A 123 11.95 11.53 -0.37
C VAL A 123 10.49 11.14 -0.64
N LEU A 124 10.23 10.16 -1.49
CA LEU A 124 8.89 9.66 -1.78
C LEU A 124 8.22 9.11 -0.52
N VAL A 125 8.92 8.24 0.22
CA VAL A 125 8.40 7.66 1.47
C VAL A 125 8.11 8.76 2.50
N MET A 126 9.01 9.72 2.68
CA MET A 126 8.80 10.84 3.60
C MET A 126 7.58 11.69 3.19
N LEU A 127 7.44 11.97 1.89
CA LEU A 127 6.30 12.73 1.36
C LEU A 127 4.97 12.00 1.63
N PHE A 128 4.90 10.72 1.30
CA PHE A 128 3.67 9.93 1.51
C PHE A 128 3.37 9.76 3.00
N THR A 129 4.36 9.49 3.83
CA THR A 129 4.20 9.41 5.30
C THR A 129 3.69 10.74 5.87
N TRP A 130 4.23 11.87 5.40
CA TRP A 130 3.77 13.20 5.82
C TRP A 130 2.32 13.45 5.40
N LEU A 131 1.95 13.11 4.17
CA LEU A 131 0.57 13.22 3.67
C LEU A 131 -0.38 12.37 4.52
N LEU A 132 -0.04 11.10 4.79
CA LEU A 132 -0.82 10.21 5.64
C LEU A 132 -1.00 10.77 7.04
N SER A 133 0.07 11.21 7.71
CA SER A 133 -0.02 11.80 9.05
C SER A 133 -0.91 13.04 9.08
N LYS A 134 -0.96 13.81 7.99
CA LYS A 134 -1.86 14.94 7.88
C LYS A 134 -3.32 14.51 7.75
N PHE A 135 -3.61 13.43 7.01
CA PHE A 135 -4.94 12.84 6.92
C PHE A 135 -5.40 12.26 8.26
N GLU A 136 -4.54 11.50 8.93
CA GLU A 136 -4.81 10.93 10.26
C GLU A 136 -5.18 12.00 11.28
N ARG A 137 -4.39 13.08 11.34
CA ARG A 137 -4.68 14.21 12.25
C ARG A 137 -6.02 14.88 11.98
N ARG A 138 -6.42 15.02 10.71
CA ARG A 138 -7.73 15.58 10.35
C ARG A 138 -8.88 14.67 10.77
N MET A 139 -8.72 13.36 10.66
CA MET A 139 -9.74 12.41 11.09
C MET A 139 -9.86 12.35 12.62
N ALA A 140 -8.75 12.40 13.34
CA ALA A 140 -8.74 12.42 14.80
C ALA A 140 -9.37 13.70 15.41
N GLN A 141 -9.35 14.82 14.68
CA GLN A 141 -9.97 16.08 15.14
C GLN A 141 -11.50 16.12 14.97
N GLY A 142 -12.07 15.21 14.19
CA GLY A 142 -13.53 15.10 14.02
C GLY A 142 -14.26 14.42 15.17
N ASP A 143 -13.57 13.99 16.22
CA ASP A 143 -14.12 13.29 17.40
C ASP A 143 -14.23 14.19 18.65
N ARG A 144 -14.09 15.53 18.50
CA ARG A 144 -14.31 16.50 19.60
C ARG A 144 -15.58 17.29 19.44
#